data_a501e2a68420c6273d6a23d14fb8c3a6
#
_entry.id   a501e2a68420c6273d6a23d14fb8c3a6
#
_cell.length_a   1.000
_cell.length_b   1.000
_cell.length_c   1.000
_cell.angle_alpha   90.00
_cell.angle_beta   90.00
_cell.angle_gamma   90.00
#
_symmetry.space_group_name_H-M   'P 1'
#
loop_
_entity.id
_entity.type
_entity.pdbx_description
1 polymer ?
#
loop_
_entity_poly.entity_id
_entity_poly.type
_entity_poly.pdbx_seq_one_letter_code
_entity_poly.pdbx_strand_id
1 'polypeptide(L)'
;GGPGAPEIAWQTDSYIIGENTSTWYKPEFTYHAYRYMDINGLKKKPEISDIIGLSMHSNVTNESSFSSSSELLNSIQEAAKRTFLANLISVQSDCPAREKFGYGGDLNATSESFIYNFDMQSFYRKTIYDWVDAMNDSIFIDTAPFVGINYCGLSWESAFLITQYYLYLYYNDTEIIKELYTLNNEWMDKAERIHPNGIVDKGLSDHESLEPVPVELTGTLHYLQSARIMKLFSSLMNDKLNEKK
;
A
#
# COMPACT_ATOMS: atom_id res chain seq x y z
N GLY A 1 -0.36 1.00 -17.89
CA GLY A 1 -1.00 0.78 -16.61
C GLY A 1 -2.13 -0.22 -16.72
N GLY A 2 -2.57 -0.74 -15.60
CA GLY A 2 -3.75 -1.61 -15.52
C GLY A 2 -5.05 -0.87 -15.87
N PRO A 3 -6.20 -1.57 -15.88
CA PRO A 3 -7.49 -0.99 -16.27
C PRO A 3 -7.94 0.23 -15.45
N GLY A 4 -7.44 0.42 -14.26
CA GLY A 4 -7.73 1.60 -13.42
C GLY A 4 -6.74 2.76 -13.57
N ALA A 5 -5.62 2.54 -14.26
CA ALA A 5 -4.58 3.54 -14.37
C ALA A 5 -4.98 4.67 -15.35
N PRO A 6 -4.62 5.93 -15.07
CA PRO A 6 -4.81 7.00 -16.02
C PRO A 6 -3.96 6.75 -17.27
N GLU A 7 -4.51 7.05 -18.45
CA GLU A 7 -3.81 6.94 -19.73
C GLU A 7 -2.53 7.78 -19.74
N ILE A 8 -2.61 8.97 -19.15
CA ILE A 8 -1.49 9.91 -19.02
C ILE A 8 -1.32 10.27 -17.54
N ALA A 9 -0.10 10.15 -17.02
CA ALA A 9 0.26 10.66 -15.71
C ALA A 9 0.42 12.20 -15.77
N TRP A 10 -0.60 12.91 -15.34
CA TRP A 10 -0.54 14.37 -15.29
C TRP A 10 0.39 14.83 -14.17
N GLN A 11 1.54 15.36 -14.57
CA GLN A 11 2.51 15.97 -13.68
C GLN A 11 2.82 17.40 -14.12
N THR A 12 1.76 18.16 -14.45
CA THR A 12 1.85 19.53 -14.94
C THR A 12 0.99 20.42 -14.06
N ASP A 13 1.59 21.44 -13.50
CA ASP A 13 0.90 22.50 -12.79
C ASP A 13 0.96 23.79 -13.59
N SER A 14 -0.04 24.63 -13.44
CA SER A 14 -0.08 25.96 -14.06
C SER A 14 -0.35 27.01 -12.99
N TYR A 15 0.40 28.10 -13.06
CA TYR A 15 0.21 29.24 -12.17
C TYR A 15 0.05 30.53 -12.97
N ILE A 16 -1.03 31.26 -12.71
CA ILE A 16 -1.27 32.57 -13.33
C ILE A 16 -0.76 33.63 -12.37
N ILE A 17 0.34 34.30 -12.79
CA ILE A 17 0.91 35.41 -12.02
C ILE A 17 -0.02 36.62 -12.15
N GLY A 18 -0.51 37.12 -11.01
CA GLY A 18 -1.29 38.35 -10.94
C GLY A 18 -0.42 39.61 -11.02
N GLU A 19 -0.89 40.69 -10.41
CA GLU A 19 -0.19 41.98 -10.38
C GLU A 19 1.12 41.96 -9.59
N ASN A 20 1.26 41.05 -8.65
CA ASN A 20 2.49 40.87 -7.87
C ASN A 20 3.58 40.20 -8.72
N THR A 21 4.68 40.89 -8.90
CA THR A 21 5.78 40.43 -9.73
C THR A 21 6.80 39.54 -9.02
N SER A 22 6.68 39.35 -7.72
CA SER A 22 7.56 38.50 -6.91
C SER A 22 6.71 37.71 -5.92
N THR A 23 6.61 36.39 -6.13
CA THR A 23 5.88 35.48 -5.24
C THR A 23 6.47 34.08 -5.31
N TRP A 24 6.37 33.34 -4.22
CA TRP A 24 6.62 31.90 -4.20
C TRP A 24 5.36 31.17 -4.58
N TYR A 25 5.45 30.28 -5.56
CA TYR A 25 4.41 29.33 -5.91
C TYR A 25 4.76 27.95 -5.36
N LYS A 26 3.81 27.33 -4.69
CA LYS A 26 3.86 25.95 -4.24
C LYS A 26 2.52 25.31 -4.59
N PRO A 27 2.49 24.15 -5.29
CA PRO A 27 1.25 23.40 -5.49
C PRO A 27 0.64 23.02 -4.13
N GLU A 28 -0.70 23.07 -4.06
CA GLU A 28 -1.47 22.61 -2.91
C GLU A 28 -2.32 21.41 -3.33
N PHE A 29 -2.54 20.47 -2.42
CA PHE A 29 -3.38 19.27 -2.62
C PHE A 29 -2.93 18.37 -3.77
N THR A 30 -1.67 18.48 -4.21
CA THR A 30 -1.07 17.61 -5.22
C THR A 30 0.40 17.38 -4.92
N TYR A 31 0.95 16.30 -5.48
CA TYR A 31 2.38 16.00 -5.43
C TYR A 31 2.80 15.30 -6.72
N HIS A 32 4.07 15.39 -7.04
CA HIS A 32 4.67 14.80 -8.23
C HIS A 32 5.91 14.00 -7.88
N ALA A 33 6.19 12.97 -8.67
CA ALA A 33 7.47 12.27 -8.61
C ALA A 33 8.14 12.43 -9.99
N TYR A 34 9.34 12.99 -10.00
CA TYR A 34 10.05 13.37 -11.22
C TYR A 34 11.56 13.32 -11.03
N ARG A 35 12.26 13.25 -12.14
CA ARG A 35 13.73 13.42 -12.22
C ARG A 35 14.12 14.74 -12.88
N TYR A 36 13.25 15.29 -13.68
CA TYR A 36 13.45 16.53 -14.44
C TYR A 36 12.21 17.39 -14.32
N MET A 37 12.40 18.69 -14.38
CA MET A 37 11.33 19.67 -14.35
C MET A 37 11.52 20.69 -15.47
N ASP A 38 10.50 20.88 -16.28
CA ASP A 38 10.45 21.93 -17.29
C ASP A 38 9.63 23.11 -16.76
N ILE A 39 10.17 24.32 -16.89
CA ILE A 39 9.48 25.54 -16.50
C ILE A 39 9.31 26.42 -17.76
N ASN A 40 8.07 26.73 -18.08
CA ASN A 40 7.71 27.52 -19.22
C ASN A 40 7.02 28.84 -18.83
N GLY A 41 7.04 29.84 -19.69
CA GLY A 41 6.34 31.12 -19.52
C GLY A 41 7.06 32.16 -18.69
N LEU A 42 8.27 31.90 -18.19
CA LEU A 42 9.07 32.89 -17.49
C LEU A 42 9.73 33.89 -18.47
N LYS A 43 9.81 35.15 -18.08
CA LYS A 43 10.50 36.22 -18.85
C LYS A 43 12.03 36.09 -18.84
N LYS A 44 12.55 35.45 -17.78
CA LYS A 44 13.99 35.19 -17.59
C LYS A 44 14.17 33.76 -17.13
N LYS A 45 15.31 33.17 -17.48
CA LYS A 45 15.73 31.87 -16.93
C LYS A 45 15.85 31.99 -15.41
N PRO A 46 15.25 31.08 -14.63
CA PRO A 46 15.41 31.10 -13.18
C PRO A 46 16.83 30.68 -12.79
N GLU A 47 17.31 31.19 -11.67
CA GLU A 47 18.48 30.66 -11.02
C GLU A 47 18.14 29.40 -10.22
N ILE A 48 19.12 28.57 -9.91
CA ILE A 48 18.91 27.35 -9.10
C ILE A 48 18.32 27.70 -7.72
N SER A 49 18.72 28.83 -7.15
CA SER A 49 18.21 29.35 -5.87
C SER A 49 16.73 29.73 -5.89
N ASP A 50 16.15 29.92 -7.08
CA ASP A 50 14.74 30.24 -7.24
C ASP A 50 13.85 28.99 -7.24
N ILE A 51 14.45 27.80 -7.12
CA ILE A 51 13.77 26.52 -7.18
C ILE A 51 14.05 25.72 -5.90
N ILE A 52 13.00 25.31 -5.19
CA ILE A 52 13.12 24.51 -3.97
C ILE A 52 12.36 23.20 -4.17
N GLY A 53 13.05 22.08 -4.01
CA GLY A 53 12.43 20.76 -3.93
C GLY A 53 11.91 20.49 -2.51
N LEU A 54 10.64 20.16 -2.39
CA LEU A 54 10.03 19.77 -1.12
C LEU A 54 9.77 18.25 -1.13
N SER A 55 10.42 17.54 -0.23
CA SER A 55 10.09 16.13 0.02
C SER A 55 8.87 16.05 0.94
N MET A 56 7.90 15.20 0.55
CA MET A 56 6.68 15.01 1.30
C MET A 56 6.40 13.52 1.49
N HIS A 57 6.07 13.13 2.69
CA HIS A 57 5.63 11.77 3.05
C HIS A 57 4.84 11.82 4.36
N SER A 58 4.09 10.74 4.64
CA SER A 58 3.45 10.56 5.95
C SER A 58 4.50 10.50 7.05
N ASN A 59 4.16 11.05 8.22
CA ASN A 59 5.09 11.13 9.34
C ASN A 59 5.28 9.74 9.96
N VAL A 60 6.36 9.07 9.58
CA VAL A 60 6.82 7.80 10.15
C VAL A 60 8.24 7.97 10.68
N THR A 61 8.50 7.38 11.84
CA THR A 61 9.82 7.44 12.47
C THR A 61 10.75 6.38 11.87
N ASN A 62 12.00 6.76 11.60
CA ASN A 62 13.02 5.80 11.19
C ASN A 62 13.54 5.04 12.41
N GLU A 63 13.20 3.76 12.53
CA GLU A 63 13.52 2.94 13.71
C GLU A 63 14.72 2.01 13.50
N SER A 64 15.30 2.00 12.28
CA SER A 64 16.39 1.09 11.97
C SER A 64 17.58 1.76 11.31
N SER A 65 18.72 1.13 11.45
CA SER A 65 19.93 1.46 10.71
C SER A 65 20.50 0.22 10.03
N PHE A 66 21.00 0.39 8.82
CA PHE A 66 21.71 -0.65 8.10
C PHE A 66 23.05 -0.13 7.62
N SER A 67 24.08 -0.93 7.82
CA SER A 67 25.43 -0.64 7.34
C SER A 67 26.17 -1.93 7.02
N SER A 68 26.83 -1.97 5.90
CA SER A 68 27.69 -3.10 5.50
C SER A 68 29.00 -2.63 4.89
N SER A 69 29.95 -3.53 4.73
CA SER A 69 31.22 -3.27 4.04
C SER A 69 31.05 -3.11 2.52
N SER A 70 29.87 -3.43 1.97
CA SER A 70 29.55 -3.28 0.55
C SER A 70 28.81 -1.97 0.32
N GLU A 71 29.42 -1.04 -0.41
CA GLU A 71 28.77 0.21 -0.81
C GLU A 71 27.53 -0.04 -1.69
N LEU A 72 27.54 -1.11 -2.49
CA LEU A 72 26.36 -1.47 -3.29
C LEU A 72 25.16 -1.82 -2.41
N LEU A 73 25.34 -2.63 -1.37
CA LEU A 73 24.25 -2.97 -0.46
C LEU A 73 23.75 -1.75 0.31
N ASN A 74 24.66 -0.88 0.76
CA ASN A 74 24.26 0.38 1.41
C ASN A 74 23.45 1.27 0.46
N SER A 75 23.86 1.36 -0.81
CA SER A 75 23.15 2.14 -1.83
C SER A 75 21.77 1.57 -2.16
N ILE A 76 21.64 0.25 -2.20
CA ILE A 76 20.33 -0.44 -2.39
C ILE A 76 19.41 -0.12 -1.22
N GLN A 77 19.88 -0.21 0.01
CA GLN A 77 19.09 0.10 1.21
C GLN A 77 18.60 1.56 1.19
N GLU A 78 19.47 2.50 0.86
CA GLU A 78 19.09 3.92 0.77
C GLU A 78 18.11 4.19 -0.39
N ALA A 79 18.24 3.48 -1.50
CA ALA A 79 17.30 3.56 -2.61
C ALA A 79 15.93 3.01 -2.20
N ALA A 80 15.89 1.87 -1.51
CA ALA A 80 14.66 1.27 -0.98
C ALA A 80 13.95 2.22 -0.02
N LYS A 81 14.65 2.79 0.96
CA LYS A 81 14.07 3.76 1.92
C LYS A 81 13.49 4.99 1.23
N ARG A 82 14.20 5.54 0.24
CA ARG A 82 13.67 6.68 -0.54
C ARG A 82 12.43 6.30 -1.34
N THR A 83 12.41 5.10 -1.92
CA THR A 83 11.25 4.58 -2.64
C THR A 83 10.05 4.41 -1.70
N PHE A 84 10.27 3.85 -0.52
CA PHE A 84 9.22 3.70 0.49
C PHE A 84 8.61 5.05 0.87
N LEU A 85 9.42 6.04 1.21
CA LEU A 85 8.92 7.36 1.59
C LEU A 85 8.21 8.08 0.42
N ALA A 86 8.69 7.91 -0.82
CA ALA A 86 8.03 8.48 -2.00
C ALA A 86 6.62 7.90 -2.25
N ASN A 87 6.38 6.66 -1.79
CA ASN A 87 5.10 5.96 -1.93
C ASN A 87 4.25 6.01 -0.64
N LEU A 88 4.65 6.77 0.37
CA LEU A 88 3.99 6.82 1.66
C LEU A 88 3.33 8.19 1.88
N ILE A 89 2.33 8.50 1.10
CA ILE A 89 1.57 9.76 1.20
C ILE A 89 0.11 9.44 1.43
N SER A 90 -0.31 9.40 2.71
CA SER A 90 -1.63 8.99 3.18
C SER A 90 -1.95 7.52 2.95
N VAL A 91 -1.59 6.95 1.82
CA VAL A 91 -1.66 5.52 1.51
C VAL A 91 -0.25 5.00 1.16
N GLN A 92 -0.04 3.70 1.30
CA GLN A 92 1.11 3.03 0.72
C GLN A 92 0.76 2.70 -0.73
N SER A 93 1.26 3.52 -1.65
CA SER A 93 0.87 3.45 -3.05
C SER A 93 1.80 2.54 -3.87
N ASP A 94 1.27 2.04 -4.98
CA ASP A 94 1.99 1.29 -6.01
C ASP A 94 3.11 2.13 -6.66
N CYS A 95 2.80 3.39 -6.97
CA CYS A 95 3.74 4.29 -7.61
C CYS A 95 3.45 5.76 -7.24
N PRO A 96 4.50 6.61 -7.12
CA PRO A 96 4.32 8.00 -6.69
C PRO A 96 3.97 8.96 -7.84
N ALA A 97 4.07 8.49 -9.10
CA ALA A 97 3.93 9.34 -10.28
C ALA A 97 2.63 9.13 -11.05
N ARG A 98 2.12 7.91 -11.14
CA ARG A 98 1.07 7.54 -12.09
C ARG A 98 -0.26 7.24 -11.42
N GLU A 99 -0.41 6.04 -10.84
CA GLU A 99 -1.68 5.57 -10.28
C GLU A 99 -1.91 6.15 -8.90
N LYS A 100 -0.93 6.06 -8.02
CA LYS A 100 -0.98 6.54 -6.63
C LYS A 100 -2.06 5.84 -5.81
N PHE A 101 -2.34 4.57 -6.12
CA PHE A 101 -3.39 3.78 -5.49
C PHE A 101 -2.83 2.88 -4.38
N GLY A 102 -3.62 2.70 -3.33
CA GLY A 102 -3.29 1.79 -2.23
C GLY A 102 -3.67 0.36 -2.55
N TYR A 103 -2.92 -0.32 -3.43
CA TYR A 103 -3.17 -1.71 -3.79
C TYR A 103 -2.79 -2.68 -2.68
N GLY A 104 -3.63 -3.70 -2.48
CA GLY A 104 -3.38 -4.76 -1.52
C GLY A 104 -2.18 -5.64 -1.88
N GLY A 105 -1.92 -5.85 -3.17
CA GLY A 105 -0.75 -6.62 -3.62
C GLY A 105 0.56 -5.96 -3.21
N ASP A 106 0.69 -4.66 -3.42
CA ASP A 106 1.85 -3.86 -3.00
C ASP A 106 1.99 -3.85 -1.49
N LEU A 107 0.87 -3.71 -0.77
CA LEU A 107 0.85 -3.78 0.68
C LEU A 107 1.34 -5.15 1.17
N ASN A 108 0.84 -6.27 0.62
CA ASN A 108 1.27 -7.62 0.96
C ASN A 108 2.76 -7.85 0.70
N ALA A 109 3.25 -7.40 -0.46
CA ALA A 109 4.63 -7.63 -0.87
C ALA A 109 5.66 -6.83 -0.06
N THR A 110 5.30 -5.66 0.45
CA THR A 110 6.29 -4.69 0.97
C THR A 110 6.09 -4.29 2.44
N SER A 111 4.92 -4.56 3.06
CA SER A 111 4.64 -4.10 4.43
C SER A 111 5.70 -4.48 5.44
N GLU A 112 6.18 -5.71 5.41
CA GLU A 112 7.20 -6.17 6.34
C GLU A 112 8.52 -5.41 6.16
N SER A 113 8.89 -5.11 4.91
CA SER A 113 10.07 -4.30 4.60
C SER A 113 9.93 -2.85 5.08
N PHE A 114 8.71 -2.29 5.03
CA PHE A 114 8.44 -0.98 5.62
C PHE A 114 8.62 -1.01 7.14
N ILE A 115 8.08 -2.04 7.82
CA ILE A 115 8.19 -2.21 9.28
C ILE A 115 9.65 -2.34 9.72
N TYR A 116 10.51 -3.01 8.94
CA TYR A 116 11.93 -3.11 9.24
C TYR A 116 12.66 -1.75 9.16
N ASN A 117 12.10 -0.77 8.48
CA ASN A 117 12.73 0.53 8.29
C ASN A 117 12.07 1.65 9.11
N PHE A 118 10.75 1.57 9.36
CA PHE A 118 9.98 2.65 9.94
C PHE A 118 9.00 2.11 11.00
N ASP A 119 8.66 2.95 11.98
CA ASP A 119 7.49 2.68 12.83
C ASP A 119 6.21 2.87 12.00
N MET A 120 5.59 1.76 11.65
CA MET A 120 4.41 1.71 10.82
C MET A 120 3.11 1.49 11.61
N GLN A 121 3.15 1.41 12.94
CA GLN A 121 1.99 1.03 13.74
C GLN A 121 0.77 1.90 13.46
N SER A 122 0.90 3.20 13.65
CA SER A 122 -0.21 4.15 13.45
C SER A 122 -0.65 4.21 11.98
N PHE A 123 0.30 4.13 11.05
CA PHE A 123 0.02 4.15 9.63
C PHE A 123 -0.78 2.92 9.20
N TYR A 124 -0.37 1.72 9.61
CA TYR A 124 -1.08 0.49 9.25
C TYR A 124 -2.40 0.32 9.97
N ARG A 125 -2.55 0.81 11.21
CA ARG A 125 -3.89 0.91 11.82
C ARG A 125 -4.82 1.76 10.97
N LYS A 126 -4.38 2.94 10.54
CA LYS A 126 -5.15 3.80 9.64
C LYS A 126 -5.45 3.09 8.31
N THR A 127 -4.47 2.44 7.71
CA THR A 127 -4.65 1.68 6.46
C THR A 127 -5.74 0.61 6.59
N ILE A 128 -5.77 -0.15 7.68
CA ILE A 128 -6.80 -1.15 7.92
C ILE A 128 -8.20 -0.51 7.99
N TYR A 129 -8.35 0.64 8.62
CA TYR A 129 -9.64 1.35 8.64
C TYR A 129 -10.01 1.93 7.27
N ASP A 130 -9.05 2.35 6.45
CA ASP A 130 -9.34 2.70 5.04
C ASP A 130 -9.94 1.50 4.28
N TRP A 131 -9.46 0.27 4.58
CA TRP A 131 -10.03 -0.95 4.01
C TRP A 131 -11.45 -1.21 4.52
N VAL A 132 -11.70 -1.05 5.81
CA VAL A 132 -13.05 -1.15 6.40
C VAL A 132 -14.00 -0.14 5.75
N ASP A 133 -13.57 1.11 5.62
CA ASP A 133 -14.37 2.17 5.01
C ASP A 133 -14.64 1.93 3.51
N ALA A 134 -13.73 1.23 2.82
CA ALA A 134 -13.89 0.86 1.42
C ALA A 134 -14.84 -0.34 1.21
N MET A 135 -15.11 -1.14 2.26
CA MET A 135 -16.00 -2.30 2.24
C MET A 135 -17.48 -1.89 2.27
N ASN A 136 -18.00 -1.34 1.17
CA ASN A 136 -19.41 -0.95 1.08
C ASN A 136 -20.31 -2.16 0.72
N ASP A 137 -20.40 -2.46 -0.59
CA ASP A 137 -21.22 -3.57 -1.09
C ASP A 137 -20.42 -4.88 -1.16
N SER A 138 -19.12 -4.82 -1.06
CA SER A 138 -18.21 -5.97 -1.06
C SER A 138 -17.22 -5.89 0.08
N ILE A 139 -17.08 -7.01 0.79
CA ILE A 139 -16.07 -7.19 1.82
C ILE A 139 -14.68 -7.49 1.20
N PHE A 140 -14.61 -7.82 -0.09
CA PHE A 140 -13.40 -8.05 -0.84
C PHE A 140 -13.01 -6.79 -1.61
N ILE A 141 -11.88 -6.23 -1.29
CA ILE A 141 -11.41 -4.94 -1.80
C ILE A 141 -9.97 -5.10 -2.27
N ASP A 142 -9.68 -4.66 -3.49
CA ASP A 142 -8.33 -4.70 -4.09
C ASP A 142 -7.48 -3.48 -3.70
N THR A 143 -8.15 -2.36 -3.42
CA THR A 143 -7.51 -1.07 -3.11
C THR A 143 -8.23 -0.35 -1.97
N ALA A 144 -7.47 0.33 -1.14
CA ALA A 144 -8.02 1.24 -0.14
C ALA A 144 -7.25 2.59 -0.16
N PRO A 145 -7.98 3.72 -0.37
CA PRO A 145 -9.42 3.83 -0.67
C PRO A 145 -9.85 3.09 -1.95
N PHE A 146 -11.13 2.74 -2.03
CA PHE A 146 -11.66 2.07 -3.23
C PHE A 146 -11.68 3.02 -4.44
N VAL A 147 -11.06 2.60 -5.53
CA VAL A 147 -10.91 3.38 -6.76
C VAL A 147 -11.52 2.71 -7.99
N GLY A 148 -12.45 1.76 -7.77
CA GLY A 148 -13.14 1.07 -8.86
C GLY A 148 -12.42 -0.18 -9.38
N ILE A 149 -11.39 -0.66 -8.68
CA ILE A 149 -10.64 -1.87 -9.04
C ILE A 149 -11.16 -3.03 -8.20
N ASN A 150 -11.55 -4.13 -8.86
CA ASN A 150 -12.16 -5.30 -8.24
C ASN A 150 -11.89 -6.60 -9.01
N TYR A 151 -10.70 -6.76 -9.58
CA TYR A 151 -10.34 -7.92 -10.40
C TYR A 151 -9.06 -8.63 -9.93
N CYS A 152 -8.38 -8.10 -8.92
CA CYS A 152 -7.07 -8.63 -8.52
C CYS A 152 -7.17 -9.93 -7.72
N GLY A 153 -8.24 -10.13 -6.95
CA GLY A 153 -8.53 -11.36 -6.22
C GLY A 153 -7.81 -11.49 -4.90
N LEU A 154 -7.90 -12.68 -4.29
CA LEU A 154 -7.48 -12.93 -2.90
C LEU A 154 -6.03 -12.56 -2.60
N SER A 155 -5.14 -12.63 -3.57
CA SER A 155 -3.73 -12.23 -3.41
C SER A 155 -3.56 -10.72 -3.11
N TRP A 156 -4.53 -9.89 -3.46
CA TRP A 156 -4.62 -8.47 -3.07
C TRP A 156 -5.54 -8.25 -1.87
N GLU A 157 -6.72 -8.85 -1.90
CA GLU A 157 -7.75 -8.69 -0.88
C GLU A 157 -7.33 -9.17 0.51
N SER A 158 -6.43 -10.16 0.59
CA SER A 158 -5.87 -10.69 1.84
C SER A 158 -5.01 -9.69 2.61
N ALA A 159 -4.63 -8.56 1.99
CA ALA A 159 -3.88 -7.49 2.66
C ALA A 159 -4.58 -7.00 3.93
N PHE A 160 -5.91 -7.01 3.96
CA PHE A 160 -6.70 -6.68 5.13
C PHE A 160 -6.33 -7.53 6.36
N LEU A 161 -6.24 -8.86 6.21
CA LEU A 161 -5.88 -9.77 7.30
C LEU A 161 -4.37 -9.79 7.57
N ILE A 162 -3.55 -9.77 6.52
CA ILE A 162 -2.09 -9.84 6.63
C ILE A 162 -1.54 -8.61 7.35
N THR A 163 -2.07 -7.43 7.09
CA THR A 163 -1.64 -6.20 7.78
C THR A 163 -2.02 -6.23 9.26
N GLN A 164 -3.20 -6.75 9.64
CA GLN A 164 -3.56 -6.98 11.04
C GLN A 164 -2.61 -7.96 11.73
N TYR A 165 -2.23 -9.03 11.01
CA TYR A 165 -1.27 -10.00 11.52
C TYR A 165 0.10 -9.36 11.78
N TYR A 166 0.59 -8.48 10.89
CA TYR A 166 1.85 -7.77 11.10
C TYR A 166 1.77 -6.78 12.26
N LEU A 167 0.65 -6.08 12.46
CA LEU A 167 0.43 -5.25 13.64
C LEU A 167 0.51 -6.07 14.93
N TYR A 168 -0.06 -7.26 14.94
CA TYR A 168 0.09 -8.17 16.09
C TYR A 168 1.53 -8.65 16.26
N LEU A 169 2.16 -9.11 15.19
CA LEU A 169 3.49 -9.73 15.25
C LEU A 169 4.58 -8.76 15.71
N TYR A 170 4.57 -7.55 15.18
CA TYR A 170 5.63 -6.56 15.39
C TYR A 170 5.34 -5.56 16.51
N TYR A 171 4.06 -5.27 16.76
CA TYR A 171 3.65 -4.26 17.74
C TYR A 171 2.79 -4.81 18.87
N ASN A 172 2.53 -6.13 18.88
CA ASN A 172 1.64 -6.78 19.84
C ASN A 172 0.23 -6.13 19.92
N ASP A 173 -0.25 -5.63 18.78
CA ASP A 173 -1.53 -4.94 18.68
C ASP A 173 -2.69 -5.95 18.61
N THR A 174 -3.14 -6.39 19.79
CA THR A 174 -4.29 -7.29 19.90
C THR A 174 -5.62 -6.55 19.82
N GLU A 175 -5.63 -5.25 20.02
CA GLU A 175 -6.89 -4.47 20.03
C GLU A 175 -7.51 -4.42 18.63
N ILE A 176 -6.70 -4.20 17.59
CA ILE A 176 -7.21 -4.20 16.20
C ILE A 176 -7.87 -5.54 15.84
N ILE A 177 -7.33 -6.66 16.34
CA ILE A 177 -7.90 -7.99 16.13
C ILE A 177 -9.26 -8.10 16.84
N LYS A 178 -9.38 -7.64 18.09
CA LYS A 178 -10.63 -7.67 18.86
C LYS A 178 -11.70 -6.80 18.17
N GLU A 179 -11.33 -5.59 17.78
CA GLU A 179 -12.22 -4.63 17.13
C GLU A 179 -12.80 -5.19 15.81
N LEU A 180 -11.99 -5.91 15.04
CA LEU A 180 -12.37 -6.39 13.70
C LEU A 180 -12.68 -7.88 13.63
N TYR A 181 -12.70 -8.60 14.75
CA TYR A 181 -12.83 -10.06 14.76
C TYR A 181 -14.09 -10.57 14.05
N THR A 182 -15.21 -9.92 14.25
CA THR A 182 -16.48 -10.27 13.57
C THR A 182 -16.34 -10.11 12.06
N LEU A 183 -15.81 -8.97 11.61
CA LEU A 183 -15.60 -8.69 10.19
C LEU A 183 -14.59 -9.67 9.56
N ASN A 184 -13.53 -10.01 10.30
CA ASN A 184 -12.54 -10.99 9.86
C ASN A 184 -13.17 -12.38 9.63
N ASN A 185 -14.08 -12.82 10.52
CA ASN A 185 -14.82 -14.07 10.32
C ASN A 185 -15.76 -13.99 9.11
N GLU A 186 -16.47 -12.89 8.93
CA GLU A 186 -17.34 -12.67 7.76
C GLU A 186 -16.53 -12.71 6.46
N TRP A 187 -15.33 -12.15 6.46
CA TRP A 187 -14.41 -12.19 5.32
C TRP A 187 -14.01 -13.63 4.98
N MET A 188 -13.60 -14.43 5.98
CA MET A 188 -13.23 -15.84 5.79
C MET A 188 -14.43 -16.70 5.37
N ASP A 189 -15.58 -16.52 6.00
CA ASP A 189 -16.82 -17.24 5.65
C ASP A 189 -17.24 -16.97 4.21
N LYS A 190 -17.05 -15.76 3.73
CA LYS A 190 -17.32 -15.39 2.35
C LYS A 190 -16.29 -16.02 1.40
N ALA A 191 -15.00 -16.02 1.76
CA ALA A 191 -13.95 -16.67 0.98
C ALA A 191 -14.23 -18.18 0.83
N GLU A 192 -14.61 -18.86 1.92
CA GLU A 192 -14.97 -20.28 1.91
C GLU A 192 -16.19 -20.55 1.00
N ARG A 193 -17.23 -19.71 1.05
CA ARG A 193 -18.40 -19.85 0.18
C ARG A 193 -18.07 -19.69 -1.30
N ILE A 194 -17.15 -18.80 -1.64
CA ILE A 194 -16.74 -18.56 -3.03
C ILE A 194 -15.79 -19.66 -3.52
N HIS A 195 -14.95 -20.19 -2.63
CA HIS A 195 -13.93 -21.20 -2.93
C HIS A 195 -14.15 -22.49 -2.12
N PRO A 196 -15.29 -23.19 -2.31
CA PRO A 196 -15.68 -24.32 -1.45
C PRO A 196 -14.73 -25.52 -1.54
N ASN A 197 -13.91 -25.59 -2.58
CA ASN A 197 -12.89 -26.63 -2.75
C ASN A 197 -11.52 -26.22 -2.18
N GLY A 198 -11.43 -25.03 -1.57
CA GLY A 198 -10.18 -24.47 -1.07
C GLY A 198 -9.22 -24.01 -2.16
N ILE A 199 -9.61 -24.03 -3.43
CA ILE A 199 -8.79 -23.58 -4.56
C ILE A 199 -9.32 -22.25 -5.06
N VAL A 200 -8.43 -21.27 -5.17
CA VAL A 200 -8.71 -19.93 -5.69
C VAL A 200 -8.27 -19.87 -7.14
N ASP A 201 -9.23 -19.77 -8.05
CA ASP A 201 -9.01 -19.83 -9.50
C ASP A 201 -9.28 -18.50 -10.22
N LYS A 202 -9.50 -17.42 -9.46
CA LYS A 202 -9.79 -16.09 -9.98
C LYS A 202 -8.88 -15.03 -9.38
N GLY A 203 -8.58 -14.01 -10.18
CA GLY A 203 -7.73 -12.88 -9.80
C GLY A 203 -6.46 -12.83 -10.62
N LEU A 204 -5.52 -12.02 -10.14
CA LEU A 204 -4.18 -11.96 -10.68
C LEU A 204 -3.31 -13.06 -10.08
N SER A 205 -2.37 -13.55 -10.87
CA SER A 205 -1.32 -14.44 -10.39
C SER A 205 -0.18 -13.63 -9.77
N ASP A 206 1.05 -14.11 -9.81
CA ASP A 206 2.23 -13.33 -9.49
C ASP A 206 2.39 -12.21 -10.54
N HIS A 207 2.05 -10.99 -10.12
CA HIS A 207 1.92 -9.84 -11.01
C HIS A 207 3.27 -9.47 -11.63
N GLU A 208 3.30 -9.35 -12.96
CA GLU A 208 4.50 -9.06 -13.74
C GLU A 208 5.67 -10.04 -13.54
N SER A 209 5.36 -11.28 -13.15
CA SER A 209 6.38 -12.35 -13.08
C SER A 209 7.05 -12.61 -14.44
N LEU A 210 8.32 -12.95 -14.41
CA LEU A 210 9.08 -13.25 -15.64
C LEU A 210 8.57 -14.52 -16.35
N GLU A 211 8.05 -15.46 -15.58
CA GLU A 211 7.46 -16.69 -16.08
C GLU A 211 6.01 -16.79 -15.63
N PRO A 212 5.10 -17.33 -16.45
CA PRO A 212 3.70 -17.46 -16.06
C PRO A 212 3.52 -18.29 -14.79
N VAL A 213 2.81 -17.75 -13.81
CA VAL A 213 2.45 -18.45 -12.57
C VAL A 213 0.95 -18.70 -12.58
N PRO A 214 0.47 -19.93 -12.29
CA PRO A 214 -0.96 -20.19 -12.21
C PRO A 214 -1.65 -19.37 -11.10
N VAL A 215 -2.82 -18.81 -11.39
CA VAL A 215 -3.64 -18.07 -10.42
C VAL A 215 -3.97 -18.96 -9.21
N GLU A 216 -4.25 -20.23 -9.47
CA GLU A 216 -4.56 -21.22 -8.45
C GLU A 216 -3.45 -21.38 -7.42
N LEU A 217 -2.19 -21.23 -7.83
CA LEU A 217 -1.07 -21.30 -6.90
C LEU A 217 -1.04 -20.07 -5.99
N THR A 218 -0.98 -18.88 -6.57
CA THR A 218 -0.87 -17.63 -5.79
C THR A 218 -2.09 -17.36 -4.95
N GLY A 219 -3.28 -17.43 -5.53
CA GLY A 219 -4.54 -17.21 -4.84
C GLY A 219 -4.77 -18.21 -3.70
N THR A 220 -4.50 -19.50 -3.92
CA THR A 220 -4.67 -20.53 -2.89
C THR A 220 -3.64 -20.40 -1.76
N LEU A 221 -2.41 -19.98 -2.06
CA LEU A 221 -1.43 -19.70 -1.01
C LEU A 221 -1.85 -18.53 -0.11
N HIS A 222 -2.40 -17.46 -0.67
CA HIS A 222 -2.93 -16.34 0.10
C HIS A 222 -4.18 -16.75 0.90
N TYR A 223 -5.04 -17.61 0.36
CA TYR A 223 -6.16 -18.17 1.10
C TYR A 223 -5.70 -19.02 2.29
N LEU A 224 -4.73 -19.91 2.08
CA LEU A 224 -4.14 -20.71 3.15
C LEU A 224 -3.48 -19.82 4.22
N GLN A 225 -2.78 -18.78 3.83
CA GLN A 225 -2.19 -17.81 4.76
C GLN A 225 -3.27 -17.11 5.58
N SER A 226 -4.35 -16.65 4.94
CA SER A 226 -5.49 -16.03 5.62
C SER A 226 -6.15 -16.97 6.62
N ALA A 227 -6.35 -18.24 6.27
CA ALA A 227 -6.89 -19.24 7.19
C ALA A 227 -5.97 -19.47 8.42
N ARG A 228 -4.65 -19.52 8.21
CA ARG A 228 -3.68 -19.62 9.32
C ARG A 228 -3.70 -18.40 10.24
N ILE A 229 -3.84 -17.22 9.68
CA ILE A 229 -3.98 -15.97 10.44
C ILE A 229 -5.27 -16.00 11.26
N MET A 230 -6.38 -16.39 10.64
CA MET A 230 -7.67 -16.49 11.35
C MET A 230 -7.67 -17.54 12.45
N LYS A 231 -7.00 -18.68 12.24
CA LYS A 231 -6.79 -19.65 13.32
C LYS A 231 -6.05 -19.02 14.52
N LEU A 232 -5.00 -18.25 14.28
CA LEU A 232 -4.30 -17.52 15.34
C LEU A 232 -5.23 -16.51 16.03
N PHE A 233 -5.98 -15.72 15.27
CA PHE A 233 -6.91 -14.73 15.82
C PHE A 233 -8.00 -15.38 16.65
N SER A 234 -8.55 -16.51 16.18
CA SER A 234 -9.54 -17.30 16.94
C SER A 234 -8.97 -17.82 18.26
N SER A 235 -7.73 -18.28 18.25
CA SER A 235 -7.05 -18.70 19.49
C SER A 235 -6.87 -17.52 20.46
N LEU A 236 -6.46 -16.36 19.99
CA LEU A 236 -6.35 -15.14 20.80
C LEU A 236 -7.70 -14.69 21.39
N MET A 237 -8.78 -14.90 20.65
CA MET A 237 -10.14 -14.58 21.10
C MET A 237 -10.80 -15.71 21.93
N ASN A 238 -10.12 -16.82 22.18
CA ASN A 238 -10.64 -18.02 22.83
C ASN A 238 -11.86 -18.65 22.11
N ASP A 239 -11.99 -18.43 20.81
CA ASP A 239 -13.04 -18.98 19.95
C ASP A 239 -12.65 -20.37 19.44
N LYS A 240 -12.97 -21.38 20.24
CA LYS A 240 -12.63 -22.80 19.94
C LYS A 240 -13.33 -23.35 18.71
N LEU A 241 -14.45 -22.77 18.28
CA LEU A 241 -15.17 -23.20 17.10
C LEU A 241 -14.41 -22.79 15.85
N ASN A 242 -14.11 -21.52 15.70
CA ASN A 242 -13.40 -20.98 14.52
C ASN A 242 -11.90 -21.35 14.52
N GLU A 243 -11.29 -21.65 15.66
CA GLU A 243 -9.90 -22.17 15.73
C GLU A 243 -9.74 -23.52 15.01
N LYS A 244 -10.82 -24.32 14.93
CA LYS A 244 -10.81 -25.64 14.30
C LYS A 244 -11.27 -25.64 12.84
N LYS A 245 -11.90 -24.59 12.43
CA LYS A 245 -12.35 -24.38 11.06
C LYS A 245 -11.17 -24.05 10.14
#